data_f957c2512629dd17258288de99f01953
#
_entry.id   f957c2512629dd17258288de99f01953
#
_cell.length_a   1.000
_cell.length_b   1.000
_cell.length_c   1.000
_cell.angle_alpha   90.00
_cell.angle_beta   90.00
_cell.angle_gamma   90.00
#
_symmetry.space_group_name_H-M   'P 1'
#
loop_
_entity.id
_entity.type
_entity.pdbx_description
1 polymer ?
#
loop_
_entity_poly.entity_id
_entity_poly.type
_entity_poly.pdbx_seq_one_letter_code
_entity_poly.pdbx_strand_id
1 'polypeptide(L)'
;MMTEKKISKATADEQIKHLYETAFPEGEQIPWDDLMRLVDEMPLDFTAYYDEECFIGFTIVYPRKSFNWYWYFAVREELRGKGYGQQILTQLIEHYKGQTCVLDMESPTQVSENIDQRKRRHDFYLRNGFRDTNVYRTYNDITMTIMMMGKGKFTMQDWDDITNELKQFWWPDDIKEE
;
A
#
# COMPACT_ATOMS: atom_id res chain seq x y z
N MET A 1 -19.55 0.63 -14.35
CA MET A 1 -18.12 0.62 -14.72
C MET A 1 -17.31 1.37 -13.66
N MET A 2 -16.21 0.79 -13.23
CA MET A 2 -15.38 1.42 -12.20
C MET A 2 -14.56 2.58 -12.78
N THR A 3 -14.60 3.74 -12.13
CA THR A 3 -13.89 4.93 -12.53
C THR A 3 -12.83 5.30 -11.47
N GLU A 4 -11.82 6.02 -11.89
CA GLU A 4 -10.70 6.48 -11.06
C GLU A 4 -10.76 7.99 -10.87
N LYS A 5 -10.37 8.45 -9.67
CA LYS A 5 -10.20 9.86 -9.38
C LYS A 5 -8.89 10.07 -8.63
N LYS A 6 -8.03 10.92 -9.15
CA LYS A 6 -6.80 11.30 -8.45
C LYS A 6 -7.14 12.19 -7.26
N ILE A 7 -6.58 11.83 -6.10
CA ILE A 7 -6.84 12.49 -4.83
C ILE A 7 -5.67 13.37 -4.42
N SER A 8 -5.99 14.56 -3.96
CA SER A 8 -5.06 15.49 -3.33
C SER A 8 -5.53 15.81 -1.90
N LYS A 9 -4.75 16.55 -1.15
CA LYS A 9 -5.16 17.04 0.17
C LYS A 9 -6.51 17.77 0.10
N ALA A 10 -6.73 18.56 -0.95
CA ALA A 10 -7.96 19.35 -1.12
C ALA A 10 -9.19 18.49 -1.48
N THR A 11 -8.99 17.31 -2.07
CA THR A 11 -10.09 16.46 -2.56
C THR A 11 -10.32 15.19 -1.75
N ALA A 12 -9.43 14.88 -0.79
CA ALA A 12 -9.64 13.77 0.14
C ALA A 12 -10.81 14.09 1.07
N ASP A 13 -11.81 13.21 1.10
CA ASP A 13 -13.03 13.41 1.87
C ASP A 13 -13.11 12.49 3.09
N GLU A 14 -14.20 12.61 3.86
CA GLU A 14 -14.42 11.81 5.07
C GLU A 14 -14.56 10.32 4.80
N GLN A 15 -15.07 9.91 3.65
CA GLN A 15 -15.19 8.49 3.30
C GLN A 15 -13.81 7.85 3.10
N ILE A 16 -12.91 8.56 2.42
CA ILE A 16 -11.53 8.13 2.20
C ILE A 16 -10.79 8.06 3.53
N LYS A 17 -10.91 9.10 4.35
CA LYS A 17 -10.32 9.15 5.69
C LYS A 17 -10.79 7.99 6.56
N HIS A 18 -12.08 7.74 6.61
CA HIS A 18 -12.65 6.66 7.39
C HIS A 18 -12.11 5.29 6.95
N LEU A 19 -12.05 5.05 5.64
CA LEU A 19 -11.49 3.80 5.12
C LEU A 19 -10.02 3.66 5.50
N TYR A 20 -9.22 4.70 5.37
CA TYR A 20 -7.83 4.69 5.76
C TYR A 20 -7.65 4.34 7.25
N GLU A 21 -8.42 4.97 8.11
CA GLU A 21 -8.31 4.78 9.55
C GLU A 21 -8.83 3.43 10.04
N THR A 22 -9.72 2.78 9.28
CA THR A 22 -10.32 1.49 9.67
C THR A 22 -9.70 0.28 8.97
N ALA A 23 -9.08 0.45 7.81
CA ALA A 23 -8.57 -0.66 7.01
C ALA A 23 -7.18 -1.15 7.45
N PHE A 24 -6.42 -0.33 8.17
CA PHE A 24 -5.05 -0.65 8.58
C PHE A 24 -4.91 -0.61 10.09
N PRO A 25 -4.07 -1.50 10.69
CA PRO A 25 -3.76 -1.42 12.12
C PRO A 25 -3.12 -0.08 12.48
N GLU A 26 -3.36 0.41 13.71
CA GLU A 26 -2.78 1.68 14.18
C GLU A 26 -1.26 1.77 13.98
N GLY A 27 -0.55 0.67 14.20
CA GLY A 27 0.91 0.61 14.03
C GLY A 27 1.39 0.77 12.58
N GLU A 28 0.50 0.61 11.59
CA GLU A 28 0.80 0.78 10.17
C GLU A 28 0.31 2.12 9.62
N GLN A 29 -0.43 2.89 10.41
CA GLN A 29 -1.00 4.15 9.98
C GLN A 29 -0.05 5.32 10.26
N ILE A 30 0.03 6.22 9.28
CA ILE A 30 0.53 7.57 9.47
C ILE A 30 -0.67 8.40 9.92
N PRO A 31 -0.55 9.29 10.93
CA PRO A 31 -1.64 10.19 11.29
C PRO A 31 -2.18 10.90 10.04
N TRP A 32 -3.50 11.02 9.95
CA TRP A 32 -4.16 11.52 8.73
C TRP A 32 -3.61 12.86 8.24
N ASP A 33 -3.38 13.81 9.15
CA ASP A 33 -2.87 15.13 8.77
C ASP A 33 -1.45 15.05 8.21
N ASP A 34 -0.63 14.15 8.74
CA ASP A 34 0.71 13.91 8.22
C ASP A 34 0.65 13.23 6.85
N LEU A 35 -0.25 12.27 6.67
CA LEU A 35 -0.45 11.65 5.35
C LEU A 35 -0.87 12.69 4.31
N MET A 36 -1.77 13.60 4.67
CA MET A 36 -2.19 14.67 3.76
C MET A 36 -1.05 15.61 3.40
N ARG A 37 -0.17 15.90 4.36
CA ARG A 37 1.05 16.65 4.10
C ARG A 37 1.96 15.90 3.12
N LEU A 38 2.16 14.61 3.33
CA LEU A 38 2.97 13.78 2.44
C LEU A 38 2.40 13.71 1.02
N VAL A 39 1.07 13.65 0.89
CA VAL A 39 0.41 13.66 -0.42
C VAL A 39 0.72 14.94 -1.20
N ASP A 40 0.89 16.07 -0.51
CA ASP A 40 1.27 17.33 -1.14
C ASP A 40 2.79 17.43 -1.42
N GLU A 41 3.63 16.90 -0.53
CA GLU A 41 5.09 17.09 -0.58
C GLU A 41 5.81 16.01 -1.38
N MET A 42 5.28 14.78 -1.42
CA MET A 42 5.87 13.67 -2.14
C MET A 42 5.15 13.40 -3.46
N PRO A 43 5.83 12.83 -4.46
CA PRO A 43 5.19 12.45 -5.72
C PRO A 43 4.37 11.16 -5.55
N LEU A 44 3.37 11.17 -4.67
CA LEU A 44 2.49 10.02 -4.44
C LEU A 44 1.36 9.98 -5.45
N ASP A 45 1.07 8.79 -5.97
CA ASP A 45 -0.13 8.54 -6.76
C ASP A 45 -1.24 8.05 -5.81
N PHE A 46 -2.10 8.95 -5.40
CA PHE A 46 -3.25 8.64 -4.56
C PHE A 46 -4.50 8.59 -5.45
N THR A 47 -5.08 7.41 -5.60
CA THR A 47 -6.21 7.18 -6.50
C THR A 47 -7.39 6.60 -5.72
N ALA A 48 -8.56 7.21 -5.85
CA ALA A 48 -9.81 6.68 -5.35
C ALA A 48 -10.61 6.03 -6.50
N TYR A 49 -11.30 4.95 -6.19
CA TYR A 49 -12.06 4.16 -7.15
C TYR A 49 -13.55 4.22 -6.83
N TYR A 50 -14.36 4.35 -7.85
CA TYR A 50 -15.81 4.49 -7.74
C TYR A 50 -16.50 3.54 -8.71
N ASP A 51 -17.64 2.97 -8.28
CA ASP A 51 -18.57 2.33 -9.17
C ASP A 51 -19.79 3.24 -9.27
N GLU A 52 -19.97 3.89 -10.40
CA GLU A 52 -20.86 5.04 -10.56
C GLU A 52 -20.49 6.14 -9.55
N GLU A 53 -21.37 6.49 -8.62
CA GLU A 53 -21.12 7.48 -7.57
C GLU A 53 -20.68 6.85 -6.23
N CYS A 54 -20.62 5.51 -6.18
CA CYS A 54 -20.29 4.78 -4.95
C CYS A 54 -18.77 4.66 -4.77
N PHE A 55 -18.25 5.21 -3.70
CA PHE A 55 -16.83 5.06 -3.32
C PHE A 55 -16.54 3.60 -2.96
N ILE A 56 -15.56 2.99 -3.60
CA ILE A 56 -15.19 1.58 -3.45
C ILE A 56 -13.96 1.40 -2.58
N GLY A 57 -12.92 2.15 -2.87
CA GLY A 57 -11.63 2.00 -2.21
C GLY A 57 -10.58 2.94 -2.78
N PHE A 58 -9.34 2.79 -2.32
CA PHE A 58 -8.24 3.62 -2.80
C PHE A 58 -6.92 2.86 -2.85
N THR A 59 -5.98 3.41 -3.60
CA THR A 59 -4.57 3.01 -3.59
C THR A 59 -3.68 4.23 -3.39
N ILE A 60 -2.57 4.03 -2.70
CA ILE A 60 -1.48 5.02 -2.63
C ILE A 60 -0.22 4.31 -3.10
N VAL A 61 0.37 4.81 -4.18
CA VAL A 61 1.61 4.31 -4.75
C VAL A 61 2.67 5.39 -4.64
N TYR A 62 3.87 5.00 -4.23
CA TYR A 62 5.04 5.86 -4.30
C TYR A 62 5.87 5.46 -5.52
N PRO A 63 5.75 6.18 -6.64
CA PRO A 63 6.57 5.89 -7.82
C PRO A 63 8.04 6.21 -7.53
N ARG A 64 8.91 5.24 -7.76
CA ARG A 64 10.35 5.39 -7.60
C ARG A 64 11.06 5.00 -8.88
N LYS A 65 12.30 5.42 -9.04
CA LYS A 65 13.08 5.14 -10.24
C LYS A 65 13.29 3.63 -10.48
N SER A 66 13.61 2.90 -9.41
CA SER A 66 13.94 1.46 -9.50
C SER A 66 12.71 0.57 -9.45
N PHE A 67 11.69 0.98 -8.72
CA PHE A 67 10.43 0.25 -8.59
C PHE A 67 9.37 1.17 -8.01
N ASN A 68 8.10 0.83 -8.24
CA ASN A 68 6.96 1.51 -7.64
C ASN A 68 6.61 0.80 -6.33
N TRP A 69 6.46 1.56 -5.25
CA TRP A 69 6.08 1.06 -3.95
C TRP A 69 4.57 1.17 -3.79
N TYR A 70 3.86 0.02 -3.77
CA TYR A 70 2.42 -0.04 -3.49
C TYR A 70 2.24 0.06 -1.98
N TRP A 71 2.03 1.28 -1.51
CA TRP A 71 2.08 1.58 -0.09
C TRP A 71 0.78 1.24 0.64
N TYR A 72 -0.35 1.69 0.12
CA TYR A 72 -1.66 1.41 0.70
C TYR A 72 -2.62 0.96 -0.39
N PHE A 73 -3.43 -0.03 -0.05
CA PHE A 73 -4.50 -0.54 -0.90
C PHE A 73 -5.64 -1.00 0.00
N ALA A 74 -6.81 -0.40 -0.12
CA ALA A 74 -7.97 -0.74 0.69
C ALA A 74 -9.26 -0.71 -0.12
N VAL A 75 -10.14 -1.68 0.17
CA VAL A 75 -11.52 -1.76 -0.32
C VAL A 75 -12.44 -1.67 0.89
N ARG A 76 -13.54 -0.93 0.78
CA ARG A 76 -14.52 -0.82 1.85
C ARG A 76 -15.00 -2.21 2.28
N GLU A 77 -15.08 -2.43 3.59
CA GLU A 77 -15.37 -3.75 4.16
C GLU A 77 -16.68 -4.33 3.62
N GLU A 78 -17.74 -3.54 3.55
CA GLU A 78 -19.05 -3.96 3.07
C GLU A 78 -19.09 -4.30 1.58
N LEU A 79 -18.05 -3.94 0.83
CA LEU A 79 -17.90 -4.20 -0.60
C LEU A 79 -16.90 -5.30 -0.91
N ARG A 80 -16.29 -5.89 0.10
CA ARG A 80 -15.36 -7.01 -0.08
C ARG A 80 -16.10 -8.26 -0.56
N GLY A 81 -15.38 -9.15 -1.25
CA GLY A 81 -15.98 -10.37 -1.81
C GLY A 81 -16.81 -10.17 -3.06
N LYS A 82 -16.84 -8.97 -3.63
CA LYS A 82 -17.58 -8.62 -4.85
C LYS A 82 -16.69 -8.43 -6.09
N GLY A 83 -15.40 -8.71 -5.96
CA GLY A 83 -14.44 -8.60 -7.06
C GLY A 83 -13.82 -7.23 -7.27
N TYR A 84 -14.15 -6.23 -6.46
CA TYR A 84 -13.60 -4.87 -6.62
C TYR A 84 -12.09 -4.83 -6.38
N GLY A 85 -11.59 -5.55 -5.38
CA GLY A 85 -10.14 -5.63 -5.15
C GLY A 85 -9.39 -6.12 -6.36
N GLN A 86 -9.92 -7.14 -7.04
CA GLN A 86 -9.33 -7.67 -8.27
C GLN A 86 -9.36 -6.65 -9.40
N GLN A 87 -10.47 -5.92 -9.55
CA GLN A 87 -10.57 -4.88 -10.57
C GLN A 87 -9.59 -3.75 -10.34
N ILE A 88 -9.47 -3.28 -9.09
CA ILE A 88 -8.52 -2.23 -8.72
C ILE A 88 -7.08 -2.68 -9.00
N LEU A 89 -6.71 -3.88 -8.55
CA LEU A 89 -5.35 -4.38 -8.76
C LEU A 89 -5.04 -4.55 -10.25
N THR A 90 -5.99 -5.03 -11.04
CA THR A 90 -5.84 -5.17 -12.49
C THR A 90 -5.58 -3.81 -13.16
N GLN A 91 -6.32 -2.78 -12.78
CA GLN A 91 -6.11 -1.42 -13.31
C GLN A 91 -4.75 -0.86 -12.86
N LEU A 92 -4.37 -1.10 -11.62
CA LEU A 92 -3.10 -0.64 -11.07
C LEU A 92 -1.91 -1.28 -11.79
N ILE A 93 -1.97 -2.59 -12.02
CA ILE A 93 -0.95 -3.33 -12.78
C ILE A 93 -0.83 -2.79 -14.21
N GLU A 94 -1.95 -2.56 -14.87
CA GLU A 94 -1.95 -2.02 -16.23
C GLU A 94 -1.37 -0.60 -16.27
N HIS A 95 -1.68 0.23 -15.30
CA HIS A 95 -1.15 1.60 -15.20
C HIS A 95 0.39 1.63 -15.12
N TYR A 96 0.99 0.69 -14.40
CA TYR A 96 2.44 0.59 -14.23
C TYR A 96 3.07 -0.52 -15.07
N LYS A 97 2.41 -0.92 -16.15
CA LYS A 97 2.86 -2.00 -17.02
C LYS A 97 4.30 -1.79 -17.50
N GLY A 98 5.11 -2.85 -17.44
CA GLY A 98 6.52 -2.80 -17.82
C GLY A 98 7.44 -2.28 -16.72
N GLN A 99 6.90 -1.85 -15.60
CA GLN A 99 7.66 -1.38 -14.44
C GLN A 99 7.64 -2.41 -13.33
N THR A 100 8.67 -2.38 -12.49
CA THR A 100 8.73 -3.23 -11.29
C THR A 100 7.87 -2.64 -10.20
N CYS A 101 7.05 -3.47 -9.57
CA CYS A 101 6.16 -3.07 -8.48
C CYS A 101 6.44 -3.92 -7.25
N VAL A 102 6.47 -3.29 -6.09
CA VAL A 102 6.82 -3.90 -4.81
C VAL A 102 5.78 -3.50 -3.76
N LEU A 103 5.42 -4.45 -2.91
CA LEU A 103 4.56 -4.18 -1.76
C LEU A 103 5.05 -4.93 -0.53
N ASP A 104 4.70 -4.43 0.64
CA ASP A 104 4.88 -5.16 1.88
C ASP A 104 3.53 -5.65 2.41
N MET A 105 3.57 -6.75 3.12
CA MET A 105 2.40 -7.32 3.78
C MET A 105 2.80 -8.12 5.02
N GLU A 106 1.87 -8.31 5.92
CA GLU A 106 2.08 -9.20 7.06
C GLU A 106 2.39 -10.62 6.55
N SER A 107 3.46 -11.22 7.10
CA SER A 107 3.92 -12.54 6.65
C SER A 107 2.86 -13.62 6.82
N PRO A 108 2.58 -14.42 5.78
CA PRO A 108 1.65 -15.53 5.87
C PRO A 108 2.21 -16.75 6.61
N THR A 109 3.49 -16.71 7.01
CA THR A 109 4.17 -17.81 7.71
C THR A 109 4.34 -17.55 9.20
N GLN A 110 4.10 -16.34 9.68
CA GLN A 110 4.13 -16.02 11.10
C GLN A 110 2.82 -16.45 11.76
N VAL A 111 2.91 -17.19 12.87
CA VAL A 111 1.72 -17.57 13.65
C VAL A 111 1.07 -16.29 14.22
N SER A 112 -0.21 -16.12 13.96
CA SER A 112 -0.98 -14.97 14.43
C SER A 112 -2.48 -15.27 14.40
N GLU A 113 -3.27 -14.45 15.09
CA GLU A 113 -4.73 -14.61 15.11
C GLU A 113 -5.37 -14.42 13.72
N ASN A 114 -4.77 -13.57 12.88
CA ASN A 114 -5.26 -13.27 11.54
C ASN A 114 -4.54 -14.05 10.44
N ILE A 115 -3.98 -15.23 10.76
CA ILE A 115 -3.17 -15.99 9.79
C ILE A 115 -3.96 -16.36 8.53
N ASP A 116 -5.24 -16.70 8.65
CA ASP A 116 -6.06 -17.05 7.48
C ASP A 116 -6.26 -15.86 6.55
N GLN A 117 -6.44 -14.66 7.10
CA GLN A 117 -6.53 -13.42 6.33
C GLN A 117 -5.21 -13.13 5.61
N ARG A 118 -4.07 -13.32 6.29
CA ARG A 118 -2.75 -13.13 5.69
C ARG A 118 -2.52 -14.09 4.52
N LYS A 119 -2.91 -15.35 4.68
CA LYS A 119 -2.79 -16.36 3.62
C LYS A 119 -3.66 -16.03 2.41
N ARG A 120 -4.90 -15.57 2.64
CA ARG A 120 -5.80 -15.16 1.54
C ARG A 120 -5.22 -13.97 0.78
N ARG A 121 -4.64 -13.00 1.48
CA ARG A 121 -4.00 -11.84 0.87
C ARG A 121 -2.78 -12.26 0.06
N HIS A 122 -1.95 -13.12 0.61
CA HIS A 122 -0.78 -13.67 -0.08
C HIS A 122 -1.17 -14.39 -1.37
N ASP A 123 -2.18 -15.28 -1.31
CA ASP A 123 -2.69 -16.00 -2.48
C ASP A 123 -3.26 -15.03 -3.53
N PHE A 124 -3.93 -13.97 -3.10
CA PHE A 124 -4.45 -12.94 -3.99
C PHE A 124 -3.32 -12.29 -4.82
N TYR A 125 -2.23 -11.93 -4.17
CA TYR A 125 -1.09 -11.34 -4.89
C TYR A 125 -0.37 -12.35 -5.77
N LEU A 126 -0.22 -13.60 -5.32
CA LEU A 126 0.37 -14.67 -6.14
C LEU A 126 -0.43 -14.88 -7.43
N ARG A 127 -1.77 -14.93 -7.33
CA ARG A 127 -2.64 -15.09 -8.51
C ARG A 127 -2.50 -13.92 -9.50
N ASN A 128 -2.10 -12.77 -9.03
CA ASN A 128 -1.97 -11.57 -9.86
C ASN A 128 -0.55 -11.33 -10.37
N GLY A 129 0.34 -12.31 -10.25
CA GLY A 129 1.68 -12.25 -10.84
C GLY A 129 2.78 -11.73 -9.92
N PHE A 130 2.47 -11.47 -8.66
CA PHE A 130 3.49 -11.15 -7.67
C PHE A 130 4.19 -12.44 -7.21
N ARG A 131 5.42 -12.30 -6.75
CA ARG A 131 6.22 -13.38 -6.19
C ARG A 131 6.80 -12.99 -4.85
N ASP A 132 7.11 -13.98 -4.03
CA ASP A 132 7.83 -13.78 -2.78
C ASP A 132 9.28 -13.40 -3.06
N THR A 133 9.80 -12.44 -2.32
CA THR A 133 11.20 -12.05 -2.37
C THR A 133 12.03 -12.75 -1.30
N ASN A 134 11.38 -13.35 -0.30
CA ASN A 134 11.99 -13.91 0.90
C ASN A 134 12.77 -12.89 1.74
N VAL A 135 12.36 -11.63 1.63
CA VAL A 135 12.87 -10.53 2.47
C VAL A 135 11.84 -10.24 3.56
N TYR A 136 12.27 -10.29 4.81
CA TYR A 136 11.42 -10.15 5.99
C TYR A 136 11.97 -9.10 6.94
N ARG A 137 11.08 -8.40 7.63
CA ARG A 137 11.44 -7.46 8.70
C ARG A 137 10.36 -7.50 9.78
N THR A 138 10.78 -7.52 11.04
CA THR A 138 9.84 -7.56 12.17
C THR A 138 9.80 -6.22 12.86
N TYR A 139 8.58 -5.70 13.05
CA TYR A 139 8.28 -4.48 13.79
C TYR A 139 7.23 -4.81 14.85
N ASN A 140 7.51 -4.50 16.12
CA ASN A 140 6.53 -4.69 17.21
C ASN A 140 5.86 -6.08 17.16
N ASP A 141 6.67 -7.14 17.05
CA ASP A 141 6.23 -8.54 16.97
C ASP A 141 5.45 -8.91 15.69
N ILE A 142 5.33 -8.00 14.73
CA ILE A 142 4.71 -8.29 13.43
C ILE A 142 5.81 -8.44 12.37
N THR A 143 5.87 -9.60 11.76
CA THR A 143 6.79 -9.87 10.66
C THR A 143 6.14 -9.48 9.34
N MET A 144 6.78 -8.57 8.62
CA MET A 144 6.39 -8.14 7.28
C MET A 144 7.25 -8.84 6.24
N THR A 145 6.70 -9.09 5.08
CA THR A 145 7.43 -9.62 3.93
C THR A 145 7.17 -8.78 2.70
N ILE A 146 8.08 -8.87 1.73
CA ILE A 146 7.98 -8.14 0.47
C ILE A 146 7.54 -9.10 -0.63
N MET A 147 6.57 -8.63 -1.42
CA MET A 147 6.18 -9.27 -2.68
C MET A 147 6.51 -8.34 -3.85
N MET A 148 6.82 -8.90 -4.99
CA MET A 148 7.36 -8.15 -6.13
C MET A 148 6.79 -8.67 -7.44
N MET A 149 6.54 -7.76 -8.36
CA MET A 149 6.21 -8.07 -9.76
C MET A 149 7.13 -7.27 -10.67
N GLY A 150 7.58 -7.89 -11.76
CA GLY A 150 8.52 -7.28 -12.69
C GLY A 150 9.95 -7.82 -12.50
N LYS A 151 10.87 -7.23 -13.22
CA LYS A 151 12.27 -7.68 -13.24
C LYS A 151 13.05 -7.20 -12.02
N GLY A 152 14.10 -7.94 -11.69
CA GLY A 152 15.05 -7.56 -10.66
C GLY A 152 14.90 -8.33 -9.37
N LYS A 153 15.65 -7.90 -8.36
CA LYS A 153 15.62 -8.45 -7.00
C LYS A 153 15.39 -7.34 -6.01
N PHE A 154 14.66 -7.63 -4.95
CA PHE A 154 14.47 -6.75 -3.83
C PHE A 154 15.39 -7.19 -2.69
N THR A 155 16.12 -6.23 -2.10
CA THR A 155 17.09 -6.49 -1.03
C THR A 155 16.73 -5.72 0.23
N MET A 156 17.37 -6.06 1.36
CA MET A 156 17.23 -5.28 2.59
C MET A 156 17.69 -3.82 2.40
N GLN A 157 18.69 -3.60 1.54
CA GLN A 157 19.13 -2.25 1.23
C GLN A 157 18.03 -1.44 0.55
N ASP A 158 17.27 -2.05 -0.37
CA ASP A 158 16.12 -1.39 -0.99
C ASP A 158 15.08 -0.99 0.04
N TRP A 159 14.82 -1.86 1.03
CA TRP A 159 13.89 -1.55 2.12
C TRP A 159 14.40 -0.39 2.98
N ASP A 160 15.69 -0.40 3.32
CA ASP A 160 16.31 0.69 4.07
C ASP A 160 16.25 2.01 3.29
N ASP A 161 16.46 1.96 1.99
CA ASP A 161 16.38 3.14 1.12
C ASP A 161 14.97 3.75 1.13
N ILE A 162 13.93 2.92 0.99
CA ILE A 162 12.53 3.39 1.09
C ILE A 162 12.28 3.99 2.47
N THR A 163 12.69 3.31 3.52
CA THR A 163 12.48 3.77 4.89
C THR A 163 13.16 5.12 5.12
N ASN A 164 14.38 5.28 4.64
CA ASN A 164 15.13 6.54 4.76
C ASN A 164 14.49 7.67 3.95
N GLU A 165 14.01 7.38 2.74
CA GLU A 165 13.28 8.36 1.93
C GLU A 165 12.01 8.84 2.64
N LEU A 166 11.23 7.90 3.19
CA LEU A 166 10.01 8.24 3.93
C LEU A 166 10.31 9.04 5.19
N LYS A 167 11.39 8.72 5.89
CA LYS A 167 11.82 9.48 7.08
C LYS A 167 12.12 10.93 6.78
N GLN A 168 12.70 11.24 5.62
CA GLN A 168 13.00 12.61 5.22
C GLN A 168 11.76 13.50 5.15
N PHE A 169 10.62 12.91 4.78
CA PHE A 169 9.37 13.64 4.64
C PHE A 169 8.50 13.57 5.89
N TRP A 170 8.52 12.44 6.59
CA TRP A 170 7.57 12.15 7.65
C TRP A 170 8.05 12.51 9.04
N TRP A 171 9.33 12.29 9.35
CA TRP A 171 9.80 12.56 10.70
C TRP A 171 10.24 14.01 10.89
N PRO A 172 9.73 14.67 11.97
CA PRO A 172 10.27 15.94 12.40
C PRO A 172 11.77 15.86 12.70
N ASP A 173 12.46 16.98 12.60
CA ASP A 173 13.92 17.05 12.77
C ASP A 173 14.42 16.54 14.13
N ASP A 174 13.57 16.59 15.15
CA ASP A 174 13.88 16.13 16.51
C ASP A 174 13.92 14.60 16.66
N ILE A 175 13.45 13.81 15.67
CA ILE A 175 13.52 12.35 15.69
C ILE A 175 14.65 11.81 14.81
N LYS A 176 15.35 12.67 14.10
CA LYS A 176 16.46 12.29 13.21
C LYS A 176 17.76 11.95 13.94
N GLU A 177 17.83 12.12 15.26
CA GLU A 177 19.05 11.95 16.07
C GLU A 177 19.18 10.57 16.75
N GLU A 178 18.31 9.62 16.46
CA GLU A 178 18.44 8.24 16.95
C GLU A 178 19.00 7.34 15.81
#